data_d791d0f8e94998a9299af47d29eab74a
#
_entry.id   d791d0f8e94998a9299af47d29eab74a
#
_cell.length_a   1.000
_cell.length_b   1.000
_cell.length_c   1.000
_cell.angle_alpha   90.00
_cell.angle_beta   90.00
_cell.angle_gamma   90.00
#
_symmetry.space_group_name_H-M   'P 1'
#
loop_
_entity.id
_entity.type
_entity.pdbx_description
1 polymer ?
#
loop_
_entity_poly.entity_id
_entity_poly.type
_entity_poly.pdbx_seq_one_letter_code
_entity_poly.pdbx_strand_id
1 'polypeptide(L)'
;MKKILFFPLYSGEFGWELMVWQGFLRKAAEGFDEVHGVCFEPFKHLYEDFTDKLYFATPPERHTQPAHDMPEEFLEDLNKLANDKDIDLSVFDSRQTVPYWNHQEHAQYKSYKKKTKKKYDAVLHLREMGHRAEDNDGAEWNKELVDRLVSEGQKIALIGTSKGSCDVDFPVDKFYDKPLSEVIDVINQSKVVVG
;
A
#
# COMPACT_ATOMS: atom_id res chain seq x y z
N MET A 1 -21.32 23.98 -10.65
CA MET A 1 -21.16 22.54 -10.90
C MET A 1 -20.30 21.98 -9.79
N LYS A 2 -20.73 20.91 -9.15
CA LYS A 2 -19.96 20.17 -8.14
C LYS A 2 -18.84 19.38 -8.85
N LYS A 3 -17.61 19.51 -8.37
CA LYS A 3 -16.46 18.81 -8.95
C LYS A 3 -16.27 17.48 -8.25
N ILE A 4 -16.32 16.39 -9.01
CA ILE A 4 -16.17 15.04 -8.48
C ILE A 4 -15.01 14.34 -9.18
N LEU A 5 -14.10 13.75 -8.37
CA LEU A 5 -13.02 12.92 -8.85
C LEU A 5 -13.37 11.44 -8.68
N PHE A 6 -13.18 10.66 -9.74
CA PHE A 6 -13.15 9.20 -9.71
C PHE A 6 -11.75 8.69 -10.04
N PHE A 7 -11.24 7.74 -9.26
CA PHE A 7 -10.01 7.05 -9.60
C PHE A 7 -10.20 5.52 -9.55
N PRO A 8 -9.71 4.81 -10.59
CA PRO A 8 -9.81 3.36 -10.66
C PRO A 8 -8.81 2.68 -9.73
N LEU A 9 -8.93 1.36 -9.63
CA LEU A 9 -7.94 0.52 -8.97
C LEU A 9 -6.55 0.72 -9.57
N TYR A 10 -5.54 0.89 -8.72
CA TYR A 10 -4.16 0.85 -9.16
C TYR A 10 -3.77 -0.60 -9.53
N SER A 11 -3.33 -0.80 -10.77
CA SER A 11 -3.00 -2.13 -11.31
C SER A 11 -1.50 -2.45 -11.31
N GLY A 12 -0.68 -1.60 -10.72
CA GLY A 12 0.76 -1.76 -10.65
C GLY A 12 1.24 -2.42 -9.37
N GLU A 13 2.57 -2.41 -9.16
CA GLU A 13 3.19 -2.92 -7.95
C GLU A 13 2.85 -2.04 -6.73
N PHE A 14 2.64 -2.67 -5.58
CA PHE A 14 2.29 -1.99 -4.33
C PHE A 14 3.30 -0.88 -3.93
N GLY A 15 4.59 -1.09 -4.22
CA GLY A 15 5.60 -0.06 -3.96
C GLY A 15 5.31 1.27 -4.68
N TRP A 16 4.87 1.21 -5.93
CA TRP A 16 4.48 2.38 -6.71
C TRP A 16 3.16 2.97 -6.25
N GLU A 17 2.21 2.15 -5.82
CA GLU A 17 0.97 2.61 -5.19
C GLU A 17 1.27 3.43 -3.94
N LEU A 18 2.14 2.91 -3.07
CA LEU A 18 2.53 3.55 -1.82
C LEU A 18 3.36 4.82 -2.04
N MET A 19 4.36 4.77 -2.93
CA MET A 19 5.34 5.85 -3.09
C MET A 19 4.91 6.93 -4.06
N VAL A 20 4.00 6.62 -5.00
CA VAL A 20 3.65 7.53 -6.10
C VAL A 20 2.16 7.77 -6.17
N TRP A 21 1.38 6.73 -6.43
CA TRP A 21 -0.03 6.84 -6.82
C TRP A 21 -0.89 7.50 -5.74
N GLN A 22 -0.86 7.00 -4.52
CA GLN A 22 -1.68 7.54 -3.43
C GLN A 22 -1.31 8.99 -3.06
N GLY A 23 -0.04 9.35 -3.15
CA GLY A 23 0.41 10.72 -2.88
C GLY A 23 -0.05 11.70 -3.97
N PHE A 24 -0.01 11.28 -5.23
CA PHE A 24 -0.52 12.04 -6.37
C PHE A 24 -2.04 12.25 -6.26
N LEU A 25 -2.80 11.19 -6.00
CA LEU A 25 -4.26 11.27 -5.84
C LEU A 25 -4.66 12.20 -4.70
N ARG A 26 -3.98 12.09 -3.55
CA ARG A 26 -4.27 12.96 -2.39
C ARG A 26 -4.06 14.43 -2.74
N LYS A 27 -3.01 14.76 -3.50
CA LYS A 27 -2.77 16.12 -3.97
C LYS A 27 -3.82 16.58 -4.97
N ALA A 28 -4.17 15.72 -5.92
CA ALA A 28 -5.20 16.01 -6.90
C ALA A 28 -6.58 16.22 -6.23
N ALA A 29 -6.91 15.44 -5.22
CA ALA A 29 -8.17 15.50 -4.47
C ALA A 29 -8.47 16.90 -3.89
N GLU A 30 -7.41 17.69 -3.55
CA GLU A 30 -7.59 19.06 -3.05
C GLU A 30 -8.39 19.98 -4.00
N GLY A 31 -8.46 19.63 -5.29
CA GLY A 31 -9.18 20.40 -6.31
C GLY A 31 -10.66 20.01 -6.51
N PHE A 32 -11.17 19.03 -5.75
CA PHE A 32 -12.49 18.45 -5.92
C PHE A 32 -13.35 18.58 -4.66
N ASP A 33 -14.67 18.63 -4.87
CA ASP A 33 -15.66 18.72 -3.79
C ASP A 33 -16.03 17.35 -3.22
N GLU A 34 -15.77 16.28 -4.00
CA GLU A 34 -16.02 14.89 -3.62
C GLU A 34 -15.07 13.96 -4.38
N VAL A 35 -14.62 12.91 -3.71
CA VAL A 35 -13.64 11.95 -4.25
C VAL A 35 -14.12 10.52 -4.05
N HIS A 36 -14.20 9.77 -5.13
CA HIS A 36 -14.57 8.35 -5.16
C HIS A 36 -13.42 7.51 -5.70
N GLY A 37 -13.12 6.38 -5.06
CA GLY A 37 -12.00 5.58 -5.49
C GLY A 37 -12.15 4.09 -5.30
N VAL A 38 -11.38 3.33 -6.06
CA VAL A 38 -11.28 1.87 -5.94
C VAL A 38 -9.93 1.49 -5.36
N CYS A 39 -9.93 0.63 -4.35
CA CYS A 39 -8.71 0.01 -3.82
C CYS A 39 -8.98 -1.44 -3.39
N PHE A 40 -7.93 -2.18 -3.04
CA PHE A 40 -8.10 -3.41 -2.28
C PHE A 40 -8.37 -3.09 -0.81
N GLU A 41 -9.31 -3.80 -0.18
CA GLU A 41 -9.70 -3.53 1.20
C GLU A 41 -8.51 -3.46 2.20
N PRO A 42 -7.47 -4.33 2.12
CA PRO A 42 -6.29 -4.20 2.99
C PRO A 42 -5.53 -2.88 2.85
N PHE A 43 -5.69 -2.17 1.72
CA PHE A 43 -4.99 -0.91 1.42
C PHE A 43 -5.84 0.34 1.62
N LYS A 44 -7.09 0.20 2.05
CA LYS A 44 -8.00 1.34 2.29
C LYS A 44 -7.37 2.47 3.11
N HIS A 45 -6.48 2.11 4.03
CA HIS A 45 -5.78 3.07 4.90
C HIS A 45 -4.91 4.09 4.17
N LEU A 46 -4.55 3.82 2.90
CA LEU A 46 -3.84 4.77 2.04
C LEU A 46 -4.75 5.87 1.50
N TYR A 47 -6.06 5.66 1.48
CA TYR A 47 -7.03 6.48 0.75
C TYR A 47 -8.12 7.10 1.61
N GLU A 48 -8.50 6.48 2.74
CA GLU A 48 -9.65 6.84 3.58
C GLU A 48 -9.60 8.26 4.17
N ASP A 49 -8.46 8.93 4.16
CA ASP A 49 -8.30 10.28 4.69
C ASP A 49 -8.64 11.39 3.70
N PHE A 50 -8.79 11.06 2.41
CA PHE A 50 -9.12 12.04 1.36
C PHE A 50 -10.21 11.57 0.40
N THR A 51 -10.81 10.41 0.62
CA THR A 51 -11.90 9.86 -0.19
C THR A 51 -13.21 9.87 0.57
N ASP A 52 -14.27 10.31 -0.09
CA ASP A 52 -15.63 10.31 0.47
C ASP A 52 -16.27 8.93 0.34
N LYS A 53 -15.95 8.20 -0.74
CA LYS A 53 -16.44 6.84 -0.97
C LYS A 53 -15.35 5.94 -1.55
N LEU A 54 -15.09 4.82 -0.87
CA LEU A 54 -14.20 3.75 -1.32
C LEU A 54 -15.00 2.52 -1.74
N TYR A 55 -14.66 1.98 -2.90
CA TYR A 55 -15.17 0.73 -3.41
C TYR A 55 -14.05 -0.30 -3.36
N PHE A 56 -14.38 -1.55 -3.04
CA PHE A 56 -13.37 -2.58 -2.83
C PHE A 56 -13.38 -3.60 -3.97
N ALA A 57 -12.25 -3.67 -4.67
CA ALA A 57 -12.01 -4.72 -5.65
C ALA A 57 -11.56 -6.01 -4.96
N THR A 58 -11.87 -7.14 -5.58
CA THR A 58 -11.36 -8.44 -5.12
C THR A 58 -9.90 -8.58 -5.52
N PRO A 59 -8.98 -8.87 -4.58
CA PRO A 59 -7.59 -9.12 -4.93
C PRO A 59 -7.45 -10.31 -5.87
N PRO A 60 -6.55 -10.24 -6.86
CA PRO A 60 -6.28 -11.39 -7.71
C PRO A 60 -5.57 -12.49 -6.93
N GLU A 61 -5.71 -13.72 -7.38
CA GLU A 61 -4.93 -14.84 -6.84
C GLU A 61 -3.41 -14.67 -7.06
N ARG A 62 -3.02 -13.85 -8.04
CA ARG A 62 -1.60 -13.54 -8.36
C ARG A 62 -1.43 -12.04 -8.61
N HIS A 63 -0.43 -11.43 -7.98
CA HIS A 63 -0.07 -10.02 -8.13
C HIS A 63 0.31 -9.55 -9.55
N THR A 64 0.40 -10.45 -10.51
CA THR A 64 0.84 -10.18 -11.89
C THR A 64 -0.28 -10.18 -12.91
N GLN A 65 -1.55 -10.30 -12.51
CA GLN A 65 -2.65 -10.25 -13.46
C GLN A 65 -3.12 -8.80 -13.63
N PRO A 66 -2.96 -8.23 -14.83
CA PRO A 66 -3.63 -6.98 -15.19
C PRO A 66 -5.13 -7.26 -15.35
N ALA A 67 -5.93 -6.30 -15.01
CA ALA A 67 -7.37 -6.28 -15.11
C ALA A 67 -8.10 -7.03 -14.00
N HIS A 68 -8.40 -6.26 -12.97
CA HIS A 68 -9.44 -6.61 -12.03
C HIS A 68 -10.73 -5.98 -12.54
N ASP A 69 -11.82 -6.73 -12.45
CA ASP A 69 -13.13 -6.17 -12.68
C ASP A 69 -13.36 -5.06 -11.65
N MET A 70 -13.71 -3.88 -12.14
CA MET A 70 -14.12 -2.79 -11.27
C MET A 70 -15.39 -3.21 -10.54
N PRO A 71 -15.55 -2.86 -9.25
CA PRO A 71 -16.79 -3.12 -8.54
C PRO A 71 -17.99 -2.56 -9.28
N GLU A 72 -19.06 -3.34 -9.40
CA GLU A 72 -20.28 -2.95 -10.14
C GLU A 72 -20.86 -1.63 -9.59
N GLU A 73 -20.91 -1.49 -8.28
CA GLU A 73 -21.37 -0.26 -7.61
C GLU A 73 -20.54 0.98 -8.03
N PHE A 74 -19.23 0.83 -8.23
CA PHE A 74 -18.39 1.92 -8.72
C PHE A 74 -18.78 2.34 -10.14
N LEU A 75 -19.03 1.36 -11.02
CA LEU A 75 -19.45 1.62 -12.40
C LEU A 75 -20.85 2.25 -12.48
N GLU A 76 -21.77 1.80 -11.61
CA GLU A 76 -23.11 2.36 -11.51
C GLU A 76 -23.08 3.83 -11.08
N ASP A 77 -22.33 4.14 -10.00
CA ASP A 77 -22.21 5.52 -9.51
C ASP A 77 -21.49 6.41 -10.55
N LEU A 78 -20.44 5.92 -11.19
CA LEU A 78 -19.74 6.63 -12.25
C LEU A 78 -20.69 6.98 -13.40
N ASN A 79 -21.47 6.01 -13.88
CA ASN A 79 -22.43 6.21 -14.97
C ASN A 79 -23.55 7.17 -14.58
N LYS A 80 -24.05 7.08 -13.36
CA LYS A 80 -25.10 7.99 -12.85
C LYS A 80 -24.59 9.43 -12.82
N LEU A 81 -23.40 9.67 -12.30
CA LEU A 81 -22.84 11.01 -12.15
C LEU A 81 -22.36 11.59 -13.49
N ALA A 82 -21.91 10.74 -14.43
CA ALA A 82 -21.52 11.17 -15.77
C ALA A 82 -22.69 11.73 -16.60
N ASN A 83 -23.92 11.37 -16.26
CA ASN A 83 -25.12 11.87 -16.92
C ASN A 83 -25.76 13.09 -16.24
N ASP A 84 -25.21 13.55 -15.11
CA ASP A 84 -25.70 14.69 -14.36
C ASP A 84 -25.06 15.99 -14.85
N LYS A 85 -25.87 16.91 -15.37
CA LYS A 85 -25.41 18.19 -15.95
C LYS A 85 -24.87 19.18 -14.93
N ASP A 86 -25.15 18.99 -13.65
CA ASP A 86 -24.70 19.86 -12.57
C ASP A 86 -23.35 19.37 -11.97
N ILE A 87 -22.78 18.29 -12.53
CA ILE A 87 -21.52 17.68 -12.10
C ILE A 87 -20.43 17.92 -13.13
N ASP A 88 -19.28 18.35 -12.64
CA ASP A 88 -17.99 18.37 -13.36
C ASP A 88 -17.18 17.14 -12.95
N LEU A 89 -17.31 16.09 -13.75
CA LEU A 89 -16.73 14.76 -13.44
C LEU A 89 -15.36 14.61 -14.07
N SER A 90 -14.38 14.28 -13.24
CA SER A 90 -13.04 13.88 -13.67
C SER A 90 -12.78 12.42 -13.32
N VAL A 91 -12.23 11.66 -14.27
CA VAL A 91 -11.81 10.28 -14.06
C VAL A 91 -10.30 10.19 -14.30
N PHE A 92 -9.54 9.80 -13.26
CA PHE A 92 -8.12 9.53 -13.45
C PHE A 92 -7.91 8.11 -13.98
N ASP A 93 -6.98 8.00 -14.93
CA ASP A 93 -6.49 6.70 -15.40
C ASP A 93 -5.14 6.39 -14.74
N SER A 94 -5.02 5.26 -14.08
CA SER A 94 -3.78 4.79 -13.45
C SER A 94 -2.63 4.59 -14.45
N ARG A 95 -2.95 4.51 -15.75
CA ARG A 95 -1.97 4.45 -16.85
C ARG A 95 -1.49 5.82 -17.30
N GLN A 96 -2.16 6.91 -16.91
CA GLN A 96 -1.66 8.24 -17.14
C GLN A 96 -0.39 8.39 -16.30
N THR A 97 0.71 8.60 -16.98
CA THR A 97 2.03 8.73 -16.41
C THR A 97 2.07 9.82 -15.35
N VAL A 98 1.98 9.41 -14.10
CA VAL A 98 2.44 10.28 -13.01
C VAL A 98 3.94 10.50 -13.28
N PRO A 99 4.40 11.75 -13.41
CA PRO A 99 5.81 12.00 -13.66
C PRO A 99 6.64 11.49 -12.49
N TYR A 100 7.35 10.40 -12.67
CA TYR A 100 8.15 9.76 -11.61
C TYR A 100 9.25 10.65 -11.03
N TRP A 101 9.68 11.66 -11.78
CA TRP A 101 10.78 12.56 -11.40
C TRP A 101 10.36 13.83 -10.68
N ASN A 102 9.07 14.11 -10.55
CA ASN A 102 8.56 15.33 -9.89
C ASN A 102 7.58 15.02 -8.76
N HIS A 103 7.85 13.98 -7.98
CA HIS A 103 6.96 13.52 -6.92
C HIS A 103 6.69 14.58 -5.84
N GLN A 104 7.71 15.35 -5.47
CA GLN A 104 7.60 16.32 -4.38
C GLN A 104 6.71 17.52 -4.71
N GLU A 105 6.60 17.89 -5.98
CA GLU A 105 5.76 19.01 -6.41
C GLU A 105 4.30 18.60 -6.65
N HIS A 106 4.07 17.33 -6.98
CA HIS A 106 2.75 16.83 -7.42
C HIS A 106 2.17 15.77 -6.50
N ALA A 107 2.76 15.52 -5.35
CA ALA A 107 2.29 14.53 -4.40
C ALA A 107 2.22 15.08 -2.98
N GLN A 108 1.25 14.60 -2.22
CA GLN A 108 1.10 14.87 -0.80
C GLN A 108 1.05 13.54 -0.05
N TYR A 109 1.89 13.40 0.98
CA TYR A 109 1.98 12.16 1.74
C TYR A 109 1.47 12.36 3.16
N LYS A 110 0.67 11.41 3.62
CA LYS A 110 0.24 11.33 5.01
C LYS A 110 1.34 10.69 5.85
N SER A 111 1.63 11.28 6.99
CA SER A 111 2.51 10.64 7.97
C SER A 111 1.72 9.65 8.83
N TYR A 112 2.11 8.40 8.79
CA TYR A 112 1.55 7.33 9.62
C TYR A 112 2.31 7.15 10.94
N LYS A 113 3.23 8.06 11.25
CA LYS A 113 4.03 8.03 12.49
C LYS A 113 3.15 8.27 13.71
N LYS A 114 3.17 7.32 14.65
CA LYS A 114 2.48 7.41 15.94
C LYS A 114 3.48 7.38 17.09
N LYS A 115 3.23 8.16 18.15
CA LYS A 115 3.97 8.02 19.40
C LYS A 115 3.48 6.78 20.14
N THR A 116 4.25 5.70 20.09
CA THR A 116 3.92 4.44 20.73
C THR A 116 5.08 3.95 21.58
N LYS A 117 4.79 3.12 22.60
CA LYS A 117 5.84 2.41 23.33
C LYS A 117 6.54 1.43 22.39
N LYS A 118 7.86 1.49 22.33
CA LYS A 118 8.64 0.55 21.52
C LYS A 118 8.59 -0.84 22.11
N LYS A 119 8.13 -1.79 21.31
CA LYS A 119 7.99 -3.22 21.64
C LYS A 119 9.11 -4.03 21.01
N TYR A 120 9.59 -3.60 19.83
CA TYR A 120 10.60 -4.28 19.02
C TYR A 120 11.86 -3.45 18.91
N ASP A 121 13.01 -4.11 18.91
CA ASP A 121 14.29 -3.51 18.61
C ASP A 121 14.43 -3.31 17.09
N ALA A 122 13.98 -4.29 16.30
CA ALA A 122 13.90 -4.17 14.85
C ALA A 122 12.64 -4.82 14.26
N VAL A 123 12.16 -4.27 13.16
CA VAL A 123 11.21 -4.89 12.24
C VAL A 123 11.95 -5.15 10.93
N LEU A 124 11.86 -6.38 10.42
CA LEU A 124 12.56 -6.79 9.21
C LEU A 124 11.54 -7.22 8.15
N HIS A 125 11.80 -6.85 6.90
CA HIS A 125 11.13 -7.38 5.72
C HIS A 125 12.15 -8.20 4.92
N LEU A 126 12.15 -9.51 5.13
CA LEU A 126 13.10 -10.45 4.53
C LEU A 126 12.51 -11.00 3.24
N ARG A 127 12.87 -10.38 2.12
CA ARG A 127 12.32 -10.73 0.81
C ARG A 127 12.92 -12.04 0.28
N GLU A 128 12.04 -12.93 -0.23
CA GLU A 128 12.42 -14.14 -0.97
C GLU A 128 11.39 -14.38 -2.10
N MET A 129 11.55 -13.68 -3.23
CA MET A 129 10.60 -13.79 -4.35
C MET A 129 11.26 -14.48 -5.54
N GLY A 130 10.51 -15.38 -6.20
CA GLY A 130 11.00 -16.13 -7.36
C GLY A 130 11.26 -15.25 -8.59
N HIS A 131 10.47 -14.18 -8.81
CA HIS A 131 10.78 -13.18 -9.82
C HIS A 131 11.70 -12.12 -9.22
N ARG A 132 12.68 -11.65 -9.98
CA ARG A 132 13.76 -10.78 -9.50
C ARG A 132 14.54 -11.41 -8.33
N ALA A 133 14.93 -12.68 -8.53
CA ALA A 133 15.70 -13.39 -7.52
C ALA A 133 17.05 -12.69 -7.22
N GLU A 134 17.56 -11.92 -8.18
CA GLU A 134 18.73 -11.06 -8.03
C GLU A 134 18.58 -9.93 -7.00
N ASP A 135 17.35 -9.54 -6.69
CA ASP A 135 17.03 -8.51 -5.69
C ASP A 135 16.86 -9.10 -4.27
N ASN A 136 17.00 -10.43 -4.10
CA ASN A 136 16.92 -11.08 -2.80
C ASN A 136 18.31 -11.12 -2.14
N ASP A 137 18.37 -10.87 -0.84
CA ASP A 137 19.62 -10.96 -0.05
C ASP A 137 20.13 -12.40 0.14
N GLY A 138 19.33 -13.38 -0.27
CA GLY A 138 19.58 -14.80 -0.06
C GLY A 138 19.03 -15.33 1.27
N ALA A 139 18.45 -16.52 1.22
CA ALA A 139 17.77 -17.11 2.37
C ALA A 139 18.73 -17.40 3.53
N GLU A 140 19.97 -17.81 3.22
CA GLU A 140 20.98 -18.09 4.25
C GLU A 140 21.36 -16.81 5.00
N TRP A 141 21.66 -15.72 4.28
CA TRP A 141 21.98 -14.43 4.89
C TRP A 141 20.84 -13.91 5.77
N ASN A 142 19.60 -14.02 5.30
CA ASN A 142 18.42 -13.64 6.07
C ASN A 142 18.31 -14.43 7.38
N LYS A 143 18.57 -15.74 7.34
CA LYS A 143 18.56 -16.60 8.52
C LYS A 143 19.68 -16.25 9.49
N GLU A 144 20.89 -16.06 9.00
CA GLU A 144 22.04 -15.64 9.81
C GLU A 144 21.81 -14.28 10.48
N LEU A 145 21.20 -13.32 9.77
CA LEU A 145 20.85 -12.02 10.34
C LEU A 145 19.87 -12.18 11.51
N VAL A 146 18.79 -12.94 11.33
CA VAL A 146 17.80 -13.15 12.38
C VAL A 146 18.39 -13.89 13.56
N ASP A 147 19.17 -14.97 13.32
CA ASP A 147 19.85 -15.75 14.36
C ASP A 147 20.77 -14.87 15.22
N ARG A 148 21.58 -14.05 14.57
CA ARG A 148 22.49 -13.13 15.24
C ARG A 148 21.71 -12.12 16.11
N LEU A 149 20.67 -11.48 15.57
CA LEU A 149 19.90 -10.50 16.32
C LEU A 149 19.18 -11.14 17.53
N VAL A 150 18.62 -12.33 17.36
CA VAL A 150 17.99 -13.09 18.44
C VAL A 150 19.00 -13.52 19.51
N SER A 151 20.18 -14.02 19.09
CA SER A 151 21.26 -14.42 20.02
C SER A 151 21.84 -13.25 20.82
N GLU A 152 21.80 -12.03 20.25
CA GLU A 152 22.15 -10.79 20.93
C GLU A 152 21.01 -10.27 21.86
N GLY A 153 19.91 -11.02 21.98
CA GLY A 153 18.76 -10.67 22.84
C GLY A 153 17.85 -9.58 22.25
N GLN A 154 17.97 -9.29 20.96
CA GLN A 154 17.11 -8.30 20.31
C GLN A 154 15.69 -8.85 20.11
N LYS A 155 14.71 -8.01 20.33
CA LYS A 155 13.30 -8.34 20.10
C LYS A 155 12.90 -7.96 18.68
N ILE A 156 12.67 -8.98 17.84
CA ILE A 156 12.47 -8.84 16.40
C ILE A 156 11.02 -9.12 16.04
N ALA A 157 10.50 -8.37 15.05
CA ALA A 157 9.28 -8.70 14.34
C ALA A 157 9.57 -8.81 12.84
N LEU A 158 8.90 -9.73 12.15
CA LEU A 158 8.94 -9.90 10.71
C LEU A 158 7.63 -9.42 10.10
N ILE A 159 7.73 -8.67 9.01
CA ILE A 159 6.59 -8.23 8.19
C ILE A 159 6.76 -8.70 6.75
N GLY A 160 5.67 -8.77 6.00
CA GLY A 160 5.68 -9.16 4.59
C GLY A 160 4.50 -10.05 4.22
N THR A 161 4.70 -10.90 3.23
CA THR A 161 3.73 -11.91 2.81
C THR A 161 4.28 -13.32 3.01
N SER A 162 3.42 -14.26 3.32
CA SER A 162 3.83 -15.67 3.51
C SER A 162 4.47 -16.30 2.27
N LYS A 163 4.12 -15.79 1.07
CA LYS A 163 4.67 -16.29 -0.21
C LYS A 163 5.91 -15.55 -0.70
N GLY A 164 6.17 -14.35 -0.20
CA GLY A 164 7.23 -13.47 -0.69
C GLY A 164 8.30 -13.15 0.35
N SER A 165 8.23 -13.77 1.52
CA SER A 165 9.18 -13.56 2.61
C SER A 165 9.95 -14.82 2.93
N CYS A 166 11.22 -14.67 3.32
CA CYS A 166 12.04 -15.77 3.79
C CYS A 166 11.40 -16.42 5.03
N ASP A 167 11.21 -17.71 4.99
CA ASP A 167 10.77 -18.46 6.18
C ASP A 167 11.96 -18.71 7.11
N VAL A 168 11.82 -18.22 8.33
CA VAL A 168 12.83 -18.41 9.38
C VAL A 168 12.19 -19.16 10.55
N ASP A 169 12.87 -20.19 11.02
CA ASP A 169 12.46 -21.01 12.16
C ASP A 169 13.08 -20.48 13.46
N PHE A 170 12.69 -19.25 13.83
CA PHE A 170 13.11 -18.60 15.07
C PHE A 170 11.89 -18.12 15.85
N PRO A 171 11.98 -18.01 17.18
CA PRO A 171 10.89 -17.55 18.06
C PRO A 171 10.71 -16.02 17.97
N VAL A 172 10.32 -15.54 16.79
CA VAL A 172 10.07 -14.11 16.51
C VAL A 172 8.60 -13.89 16.17
N ASP A 173 8.09 -12.69 16.44
CA ASP A 173 6.73 -12.32 16.07
C ASP A 173 6.64 -12.14 14.55
N LYS A 174 5.76 -12.91 13.88
CA LYS A 174 5.55 -12.86 12.42
C LYS A 174 4.22 -12.18 12.09
N PHE A 175 4.26 -11.13 11.28
CA PHE A 175 3.12 -10.34 10.81
C PHE A 175 3.01 -10.45 9.29
N TYR A 176 2.90 -11.69 8.79
CA TYR A 176 2.72 -11.96 7.37
C TYR A 176 1.24 -11.85 6.98
N ASP A 177 0.99 -11.39 5.76
CA ASP A 177 -0.36 -11.25 5.19
C ASP A 177 -1.32 -10.42 6.05
N LYS A 178 -0.78 -9.46 6.82
CA LYS A 178 -1.57 -8.59 7.68
C LYS A 178 -2.07 -7.35 6.95
N PRO A 179 -3.23 -6.81 7.33
CA PRO A 179 -3.68 -5.52 6.84
C PRO A 179 -2.62 -4.43 7.04
N LEU A 180 -2.55 -3.48 6.10
CA LEU A 180 -1.55 -2.41 6.14
C LEU A 180 -1.57 -1.63 7.47
N SER A 181 -2.75 -1.44 8.07
CA SER A 181 -2.90 -0.78 9.38
C SER A 181 -2.14 -1.50 10.50
N GLU A 182 -2.19 -2.85 10.53
CA GLU A 182 -1.43 -3.64 11.50
C GLU A 182 0.08 -3.55 11.24
N VAL A 183 0.49 -3.60 9.97
CA VAL A 183 1.91 -3.44 9.57
C VAL A 183 2.43 -2.07 10.01
N ILE A 184 1.67 -1.00 9.78
CA ILE A 184 2.01 0.36 10.23
C ILE A 184 2.14 0.40 11.76
N ASP A 185 1.26 -0.25 12.51
CA ASP A 185 1.33 -0.27 13.96
C ASP A 185 2.56 -1.02 14.48
N VAL A 186 2.95 -2.14 13.85
CA VAL A 186 4.18 -2.87 14.16
C VAL A 186 5.42 -2.02 13.87
N ILE A 187 5.46 -1.34 12.71
CA ILE A 187 6.53 -0.41 12.34
C ILE A 187 6.65 0.72 13.39
N ASN A 188 5.53 1.31 13.80
CA ASN A 188 5.53 2.36 14.82
C ASN A 188 6.01 1.85 16.19
N GLN A 189 5.86 0.56 16.50
CA GLN A 189 6.32 -0.07 17.73
C GLN A 189 7.79 -0.52 17.67
N SER A 190 8.50 -0.30 16.58
CA SER A 190 9.90 -0.68 16.41
C SER A 190 10.85 0.51 16.59
N LYS A 191 12.10 0.23 16.97
CA LYS A 191 13.19 1.24 17.00
C LYS A 191 13.77 1.45 15.60
N VAL A 192 13.93 0.35 14.85
CA VAL A 192 14.51 0.32 13.49
C VAL A 192 13.64 -0.51 12.57
N VAL A 193 13.60 -0.16 11.30
CA VAL A 193 13.00 -0.94 10.22
C VAL A 193 14.05 -1.20 9.17
N VAL A 194 14.17 -2.46 8.72
CA VAL A 194 15.12 -2.92 7.70
C VAL A 194 14.34 -3.70 6.65
N GLY A 195 14.60 -3.41 5.36
CA GLY A 195 14.01 -4.09 4.23
C GLY A 195 14.57 -3.61 2.92
#